data_47998181505b59afddd90ecd5fe62a37
#
_entry.id   47998181505b59afddd90ecd5fe62a37
#
_cell.length_a   1.000
_cell.length_b   1.000
_cell.length_c   1.000
_cell.angle_alpha   90.00
_cell.angle_beta   90.00
_cell.angle_gamma   90.00
#
_symmetry.space_group_name_H-M   'P 1'
#
loop_
_entity.id
_entity.type
_entity.pdbx_description
1 polymer ?
#
loop_
_entity_poly.entity_id
_entity_poly.type
_entity_poly.pdbx_seq_one_letter_code
_entity_poly.pdbx_strand_id
1 'polypeptide(L)'
;MLKLLALAATASVANAAVATLTAQYASYTDGAYSVNNNLWGTGSASSGSQTTTVDSASSAGVAWHTTWTWQGGANAVKSYANSQFTFTKKLVSQINTIQTSAKWSLSNSNVNADVSYDLFTSANINHVTYSGDYELMVWLGKYGSIQPIGSQIGTATVDGIAFNLWGGGSSSQYTYSFVAANGPITSFSGNLKPFFTYLAANHAFPITTQYLIDLQFGTEPFTGGPTTLTVSQWSASVA
;
A
#
# COMPACT_ATOMS: atom_id res chain seq x y z
N MET A 1 -42.19 23.41 34.12
CA MET A 1 -40.78 23.17 34.33
C MET A 1 -40.13 22.78 33.00
N LEU A 2 -39.49 23.74 32.32
CA LEU A 2 -38.79 23.50 31.06
C LEU A 2 -37.38 22.99 31.38
N LYS A 3 -37.03 21.77 30.98
CA LYS A 3 -35.66 21.28 31.09
C LYS A 3 -34.85 21.75 29.84
N LEU A 4 -33.92 22.67 30.07
CA LEU A 4 -32.91 22.99 29.06
C LEU A 4 -31.98 21.76 28.92
N LEU A 5 -31.93 21.14 27.75
CA LEU A 5 -30.83 20.24 27.38
C LEU A 5 -29.67 21.10 26.87
N ALA A 6 -28.57 21.09 27.59
CA ALA A 6 -27.32 21.66 27.11
C ALA A 6 -26.68 20.69 26.13
N LEU A 7 -26.57 21.08 24.87
CA LEU A 7 -25.82 20.35 23.84
C LEU A 7 -24.33 20.67 24.03
N ALA A 8 -23.56 19.73 24.53
CA ALA A 8 -22.11 19.87 24.61
C ALA A 8 -21.51 19.71 23.20
N ALA A 9 -21.06 20.77 22.58
CA ALA A 9 -20.27 20.71 21.36
C ALA A 9 -18.84 20.24 21.72
N THR A 10 -18.50 19.01 21.34
CA THR A 10 -17.12 18.54 21.39
C THR A 10 -16.37 19.16 20.22
N ALA A 11 -15.55 20.18 20.50
CA ALA A 11 -14.59 20.69 19.52
C ALA A 11 -13.53 19.60 19.28
N SER A 12 -13.47 19.03 18.09
CA SER A 12 -12.34 18.22 17.68
C SER A 12 -11.14 19.14 17.48
N VAL A 13 -10.13 19.00 18.31
CA VAL A 13 -8.82 19.64 18.09
C VAL A 13 -8.19 18.92 16.91
N ALA A 14 -8.14 19.56 15.74
CA ALA A 14 -7.32 19.09 14.65
C ALA A 14 -5.85 19.21 15.09
N ASN A 15 -5.18 18.07 15.28
CA ASN A 15 -3.74 18.07 15.49
C ASN A 15 -3.06 18.67 14.26
N ALA A 16 -2.05 19.52 14.46
CA ALA A 16 -1.23 20.01 13.36
C ALA A 16 -0.53 18.83 12.67
N ALA A 17 -0.45 18.87 11.35
CA ALA A 17 0.28 17.88 10.58
C ALA A 17 1.75 17.80 11.02
N VAL A 18 2.29 16.60 11.12
CA VAL A 18 3.70 16.35 11.50
C VAL A 18 4.63 16.79 10.38
N ALA A 19 4.27 16.49 9.12
CA ALA A 19 5.04 16.87 7.93
C ALA A 19 4.14 16.94 6.69
N THR A 20 4.53 17.79 5.72
CA THR A 20 3.93 17.86 4.39
C THR A 20 4.99 17.62 3.33
N LEU A 21 4.77 16.64 2.47
CA LEU A 21 5.69 16.13 1.47
C LEU A 21 5.19 16.51 0.08
N THR A 22 5.92 17.40 -0.63
CA THR A 22 5.55 17.88 -1.98
C THR A 22 6.58 17.53 -3.05
N ALA A 23 7.86 17.38 -2.67
CA ALA A 23 8.89 17.00 -3.62
C ALA A 23 8.75 15.52 -4.05
N GLN A 24 9.25 15.20 -5.23
CA GLN A 24 9.10 13.92 -5.90
C GLN A 24 9.37 12.71 -4.99
N TYR A 25 10.49 12.73 -4.29
CA TYR A 25 10.92 11.66 -3.38
C TYR A 25 11.03 12.14 -1.93
N ALA A 26 10.22 13.16 -1.56
CA ALA A 26 10.16 13.59 -0.17
C ALA A 26 9.64 12.45 0.72
N SER A 27 10.27 12.31 1.88
CA SER A 27 9.93 11.30 2.87
C SER A 27 10.02 11.87 4.28
N TYR A 28 9.27 11.30 5.20
CA TYR A 28 9.35 11.53 6.63
C TYR A 28 9.56 10.20 7.32
N THR A 29 10.48 10.15 8.30
CA THR A 29 10.79 8.92 9.03
C THR A 29 10.71 9.17 10.54
N ASP A 30 10.04 8.26 11.25
CA ASP A 30 10.03 8.17 12.71
C ASP A 30 10.18 6.70 13.14
N GLY A 31 11.29 6.40 13.80
CA GLY A 31 11.64 5.03 14.21
C GLY A 31 11.71 4.06 13.02
N ALA A 32 10.87 3.03 13.05
CA ALA A 32 10.81 2.01 11.99
C ALA A 32 9.84 2.39 10.84
N TYR A 33 9.12 3.50 10.94
CA TYR A 33 8.14 3.90 9.95
C TYR A 33 8.63 5.09 9.12
N SER A 34 8.41 4.99 7.80
CA SER A 34 8.57 6.11 6.87
C SER A 34 7.27 6.33 6.11
N VAL A 35 6.99 7.60 5.76
CA VAL A 35 5.91 7.97 4.84
C VAL A 35 6.55 8.66 3.65
N ASN A 36 6.22 8.23 2.43
CA ASN A 36 6.86 8.64 1.18
C ASN A 36 5.84 9.25 0.22
N ASN A 37 6.20 10.36 -0.44
CA ASN A 37 5.39 10.95 -1.51
C ASN A 37 5.51 10.17 -2.83
N ASN A 38 6.71 9.73 -3.17
CA ASN A 38 7.08 8.76 -4.22
C ASN A 38 6.38 9.00 -5.58
N LEU A 39 6.69 10.13 -6.24
CA LEU A 39 6.15 10.53 -7.54
C LEU A 39 6.96 9.94 -8.71
N TRP A 40 7.22 8.64 -8.71
CA TRP A 40 8.15 7.99 -9.64
C TRP A 40 7.68 7.97 -11.11
N GLY A 41 6.36 7.92 -11.36
CA GLY A 41 5.77 7.73 -12.69
C GLY A 41 5.16 8.97 -13.33
N THR A 42 5.39 10.18 -12.76
CA THR A 42 4.74 11.43 -13.21
C THR A 42 5.08 11.84 -14.64
N GLY A 43 6.17 11.33 -15.20
CA GLY A 43 6.52 11.56 -16.62
C GLY A 43 5.47 11.07 -17.61
N SER A 44 4.56 10.18 -17.21
CA SER A 44 3.44 9.71 -18.03
C SER A 44 2.18 10.60 -17.91
N ALA A 45 2.14 11.55 -16.97
CA ALA A 45 1.02 12.47 -16.81
C ALA A 45 1.10 13.63 -17.81
N SER A 46 -0.04 14.06 -18.33
CA SER A 46 -0.15 15.32 -19.08
C SER A 46 -0.28 16.52 -18.15
N SER A 47 -0.84 16.34 -16.96
CA SER A 47 -0.94 17.34 -15.90
C SER A 47 -1.34 16.69 -14.59
N GLY A 48 -1.16 17.42 -13.49
CA GLY A 48 -1.59 17.00 -12.18
C GLY A 48 -0.58 17.31 -11.08
N SER A 49 -0.93 16.89 -9.88
CA SER A 49 -0.09 17.08 -8.69
C SER A 49 -0.51 16.11 -7.59
N GLN A 50 0.38 15.94 -6.62
CA GLN A 50 0.13 15.18 -5.41
C GLN A 50 0.83 15.85 -4.22
N THR A 51 0.19 15.77 -3.07
CA THR A 51 0.75 16.17 -1.79
C THR A 51 0.43 15.11 -0.76
N THR A 52 1.44 14.65 -0.04
CA THR A 52 1.30 13.68 1.04
C THR A 52 1.58 14.35 2.37
N THR A 53 0.73 14.12 3.36
CA THR A 53 0.81 14.72 4.70
C THR A 53 0.87 13.62 5.74
N VAL A 54 1.80 13.73 6.67
CA VAL A 54 1.91 12.87 7.85
C VAL A 54 1.09 13.48 8.97
N ASP A 55 0.05 12.79 9.42
CA ASP A 55 -0.86 13.25 10.46
C ASP A 55 -0.35 12.86 11.85
N SER A 56 0.21 11.65 11.99
CA SER A 56 0.89 11.19 13.19
C SER A 56 1.89 10.07 12.87
N ALA A 57 2.94 9.98 13.69
CA ALA A 57 3.90 8.89 13.65
C ALA A 57 4.36 8.55 15.07
N SER A 58 4.57 7.26 15.34
CA SER A 58 5.08 6.72 16.58
C SER A 58 5.59 5.29 16.39
N SER A 59 6.18 4.71 17.42
CA SER A 59 6.56 3.28 17.42
C SER A 59 5.37 2.32 17.26
N ALA A 60 4.14 2.78 17.47
CA ALA A 60 2.92 1.98 17.31
C ALA A 60 2.33 2.02 15.87
N GLY A 61 2.87 2.87 15.01
CA GLY A 61 2.40 3.03 13.63
C GLY A 61 2.27 4.48 13.19
N VAL A 62 1.70 4.67 11.99
CA VAL A 62 1.54 5.96 11.34
C VAL A 62 0.10 6.19 10.89
N ALA A 63 -0.29 7.47 10.82
CA ALA A 63 -1.46 7.95 10.11
C ALA A 63 -1.02 9.06 9.14
N TRP A 64 -1.58 9.05 7.93
CA TRP A 64 -1.21 9.97 6.88
C TRP A 64 -2.31 10.05 5.82
N HIS A 65 -2.25 11.07 4.99
CA HIS A 65 -3.11 11.18 3.84
C HIS A 65 -2.34 11.70 2.62
N THR A 66 -2.81 11.35 1.42
CA THR A 66 -2.31 11.91 0.18
C THR A 66 -3.47 12.40 -0.67
N THR A 67 -3.36 13.63 -1.19
CA THR A 67 -4.33 14.21 -2.11
C THR A 67 -3.68 14.34 -3.48
N TRP A 68 -4.36 13.86 -4.50
CA TRP A 68 -3.83 13.86 -5.85
C TRP A 68 -4.89 14.17 -6.92
N THR A 69 -4.40 14.68 -8.05
CA THR A 69 -5.13 14.81 -9.32
C THR A 69 -4.16 14.48 -10.44
N TRP A 70 -4.50 13.54 -11.33
CA TRP A 70 -3.65 13.15 -12.45
C TRP A 70 -4.45 13.02 -13.74
N GLN A 71 -3.90 13.56 -14.85
CA GLN A 71 -4.46 13.46 -16.19
C GLN A 71 -3.45 12.86 -17.15
N GLY A 72 -3.95 12.21 -18.22
CA GLY A 72 -3.13 11.55 -19.23
C GLY A 72 -2.52 10.23 -18.77
N GLY A 73 -1.95 9.45 -19.70
CA GLY A 73 -1.33 8.17 -19.41
C GLY A 73 -2.23 7.20 -18.62
N ALA A 74 -3.45 6.95 -19.11
CA ALA A 74 -4.51 6.24 -18.37
C ALA A 74 -4.11 4.84 -17.85
N ASN A 75 -3.14 4.19 -18.51
CA ASN A 75 -2.66 2.85 -18.17
C ASN A 75 -1.27 2.88 -17.49
N ALA A 76 -0.82 4.04 -17.05
CA ALA A 76 0.47 4.19 -16.40
C ALA A 76 0.31 4.76 -14.99
N VAL A 77 0.93 4.10 -14.01
CA VAL A 77 1.05 4.58 -12.63
C VAL A 77 1.77 5.91 -12.59
N LYS A 78 1.31 6.84 -11.75
CA LYS A 78 1.93 8.17 -11.58
C LYS A 78 2.82 8.25 -10.35
N SER A 79 2.42 7.53 -9.32
CA SER A 79 3.08 7.58 -8.01
C SER A 79 2.72 6.37 -7.19
N TYR A 80 3.42 6.17 -6.10
CA TYR A 80 3.01 5.26 -5.04
C TYR A 80 3.27 5.92 -3.68
N ALA A 81 2.38 6.85 -3.28
CA ALA A 81 2.42 7.38 -1.92
C ALA A 81 2.17 6.25 -0.95
N ASN A 82 3.09 6.04 -0.01
CA ASN A 82 3.05 4.88 0.87
C ASN A 82 3.61 5.17 2.26
N SER A 83 3.26 4.30 3.19
CA SER A 83 4.01 4.08 4.43
C SER A 83 4.84 2.80 4.31
N GLN A 84 6.07 2.83 4.83
CA GLN A 84 7.06 1.76 4.77
C GLN A 84 7.50 1.38 6.18
N PHE A 85 7.71 0.08 6.41
CA PHE A 85 8.19 -0.46 7.68
C PHE A 85 9.60 -1.03 7.54
N THR A 86 10.53 -0.51 8.32
CA THR A 86 11.92 -1.00 8.38
C THR A 86 12.03 -2.16 9.37
N PHE A 87 12.59 -3.27 8.92
CA PHE A 87 12.76 -4.50 9.70
C PHE A 87 14.08 -5.20 9.36
N THR A 88 14.47 -6.17 10.17
CA THR A 88 15.62 -7.05 9.86
C THR A 88 15.22 -8.00 8.73
N LYS A 89 15.88 -7.88 7.57
CA LYS A 89 15.64 -8.75 6.41
C LYS A 89 15.93 -10.21 6.76
N LYS A 90 15.01 -11.11 6.39
CA LYS A 90 15.12 -12.57 6.61
C LYS A 90 14.65 -13.30 5.36
N LEU A 91 15.11 -14.55 5.18
CA LEU A 91 14.48 -15.45 4.20
C LEU A 91 12.98 -15.56 4.50
N VAL A 92 12.15 -15.48 3.47
CA VAL A 92 10.69 -15.57 3.64
C VAL A 92 10.30 -16.86 4.35
N SER A 93 11.03 -17.97 4.10
CA SER A 93 10.83 -19.25 4.80
C SER A 93 11.09 -19.21 6.32
N GLN A 94 11.93 -18.28 6.78
CA GLN A 94 12.29 -18.10 8.20
C GLN A 94 11.41 -17.08 8.93
N ILE A 95 10.54 -16.38 8.21
CA ILE A 95 9.56 -15.46 8.77
C ILE A 95 8.36 -16.27 9.25
N ASN A 96 7.99 -16.15 10.50
CA ASN A 96 6.81 -16.78 11.07
C ASN A 96 5.55 -15.98 10.73
N THR A 97 5.60 -14.65 10.93
CA THR A 97 4.47 -13.76 10.71
C THR A 97 4.91 -12.43 10.12
N ILE A 98 4.05 -11.86 9.27
CA ILE A 98 4.11 -10.48 8.79
C ILE A 98 2.79 -9.85 9.21
N GLN A 99 2.69 -9.44 10.49
CA GLN A 99 1.46 -8.88 11.02
C GLN A 99 1.30 -7.43 10.58
N THR A 100 0.10 -7.03 10.23
CA THR A 100 -0.21 -5.67 9.82
C THR A 100 -1.63 -5.29 10.15
N SER A 101 -1.87 -3.98 10.28
CA SER A 101 -3.20 -3.40 10.40
C SER A 101 -3.25 -2.12 9.55
N ALA A 102 -4.25 -2.01 8.69
CA ALA A 102 -4.51 -0.83 7.87
C ALA A 102 -5.98 -0.43 7.98
N LYS A 103 -6.23 0.86 8.26
CA LYS A 103 -7.55 1.48 8.15
C LYS A 103 -7.44 2.68 7.23
N TRP A 104 -8.27 2.70 6.20
CA TRP A 104 -8.20 3.73 5.19
C TRP A 104 -9.57 4.09 4.59
N SER A 105 -9.62 5.23 3.94
CA SER A 105 -10.77 5.68 3.15
C SER A 105 -10.31 6.45 1.92
N LEU A 106 -11.12 6.46 0.87
CA LEU A 106 -10.91 7.25 -0.34
C LEU A 106 -12.07 8.23 -0.49
N SER A 107 -11.78 9.53 -0.62
CA SER A 107 -12.79 10.57 -0.64
C SER A 107 -13.65 10.59 -1.92
N ASN A 108 -13.11 10.08 -3.03
CA ASN A 108 -13.77 10.00 -4.32
C ASN A 108 -13.34 8.72 -5.02
N SER A 109 -14.29 7.83 -5.29
CA SER A 109 -14.08 6.55 -5.96
C SER A 109 -14.17 6.61 -7.49
N ASN A 110 -14.53 7.76 -8.07
CA ASN A 110 -14.56 7.95 -9.53
C ASN A 110 -13.17 8.31 -10.08
N VAL A 111 -12.24 7.39 -9.89
CA VAL A 111 -10.82 7.50 -10.24
C VAL A 111 -10.31 6.16 -10.76
N ASN A 112 -9.14 6.15 -11.37
CA ASN A 112 -8.37 4.95 -11.67
C ASN A 112 -7.20 4.87 -10.68
N ALA A 113 -7.29 3.99 -9.68
CA ALA A 113 -6.29 3.81 -8.64
C ALA A 113 -6.46 2.46 -7.94
N ASP A 114 -5.40 1.96 -7.32
CA ASP A 114 -5.48 0.93 -6.30
C ASP A 114 -5.23 1.50 -4.89
N VAL A 115 -5.44 0.65 -3.89
CA VAL A 115 -4.92 0.77 -2.53
C VAL A 115 -4.38 -0.59 -2.15
N SER A 116 -3.08 -0.68 -1.89
CA SER A 116 -2.38 -1.95 -1.85
C SER A 116 -1.26 -2.00 -0.81
N TYR A 117 -0.98 -3.22 -0.34
CA TYR A 117 0.35 -3.58 0.14
C TYR A 117 1.24 -3.84 -1.05
N ASP A 118 2.53 -3.53 -0.88
CA ASP A 118 3.61 -3.80 -1.82
C ASP A 118 4.83 -4.33 -1.06
N LEU A 119 5.25 -5.55 -1.39
CA LEU A 119 6.34 -6.26 -0.74
C LEU A 119 7.33 -6.74 -1.78
N PHE A 120 8.60 -6.38 -1.60
CA PHE A 120 9.67 -6.87 -2.48
C PHE A 120 10.47 -7.99 -1.83
N THR A 121 10.88 -8.96 -2.66
CA THR A 121 11.83 -10.01 -2.26
C THR A 121 12.97 -10.12 -3.24
N SER A 122 14.15 -10.52 -2.74
CA SER A 122 15.32 -10.79 -3.57
C SER A 122 16.18 -11.91 -2.99
N ALA A 123 16.85 -12.66 -3.86
CA ALA A 123 17.89 -13.61 -3.47
C ALA A 123 19.12 -12.91 -2.88
N ASN A 124 19.30 -11.62 -3.15
CA ASN A 124 20.35 -10.80 -2.57
C ASN A 124 19.81 -9.95 -1.40
N ILE A 125 20.17 -10.27 -0.17
CA ILE A 125 19.75 -9.52 1.03
C ILE A 125 20.13 -8.02 0.98
N ASN A 126 21.17 -7.66 0.22
CA ASN A 126 21.64 -6.28 0.05
C ASN A 126 21.02 -5.57 -1.17
N HIS A 127 20.04 -6.21 -1.84
CA HIS A 127 19.30 -5.55 -2.92
C HIS A 127 18.63 -4.27 -2.41
N VAL A 128 18.46 -3.29 -3.31
CA VAL A 128 17.68 -2.06 -3.01
C VAL A 128 16.24 -2.43 -2.64
N THR A 129 15.58 -1.58 -1.85
CA THR A 129 14.25 -1.91 -1.28
C THR A 129 13.09 -1.52 -2.18
N TYR A 130 13.31 -0.76 -3.26
CA TYR A 130 12.25 -0.30 -4.17
C TYR A 130 12.10 -1.15 -5.44
N SER A 131 12.69 -2.34 -5.45
CA SER A 131 12.56 -3.37 -6.50
C SER A 131 13.05 -4.71 -5.96
N GLY A 132 12.86 -5.79 -6.70
CA GLY A 132 13.33 -7.11 -6.29
C GLY A 132 13.24 -8.13 -7.42
N ASP A 133 13.57 -9.39 -7.12
CA ASP A 133 13.34 -10.50 -8.05
C ASP A 133 11.84 -10.75 -8.17
N TYR A 134 11.11 -10.59 -7.04
CA TYR A 134 9.66 -10.70 -6.98
C TYR A 134 9.05 -9.53 -6.21
N GLU A 135 7.90 -9.11 -6.68
CA GLU A 135 6.99 -8.18 -6.06
C GLU A 135 5.70 -8.90 -5.70
N LEU A 136 5.25 -8.77 -4.47
CA LEU A 136 3.96 -9.24 -4.01
C LEU A 136 3.08 -8.05 -3.68
N MET A 137 2.01 -7.85 -4.44
CA MET A 137 1.00 -6.85 -4.15
C MET A 137 -0.26 -7.50 -3.57
N VAL A 138 -0.87 -6.86 -2.57
CA VAL A 138 -2.20 -7.20 -2.08
C VAL A 138 -3.09 -5.98 -2.22
N TRP A 139 -3.89 -5.95 -3.27
CA TRP A 139 -4.80 -4.86 -3.58
C TRP A 139 -6.07 -4.98 -2.74
N LEU A 140 -6.13 -4.20 -1.68
CA LEU A 140 -7.32 -4.10 -0.82
C LEU A 140 -8.41 -3.23 -1.45
N GLY A 141 -8.06 -2.33 -2.35
CA GLY A 141 -8.98 -1.53 -3.14
C GLY A 141 -8.56 -1.45 -4.59
N LYS A 142 -9.53 -1.52 -5.50
CA LYS A 142 -9.35 -1.30 -6.94
C LYS A 142 -10.48 -0.41 -7.44
N TYR A 143 -10.13 0.70 -8.06
CA TYR A 143 -11.05 1.70 -8.57
C TYR A 143 -10.85 1.91 -10.06
N GLY A 144 -11.97 2.02 -10.78
CA GLY A 144 -11.97 2.18 -12.24
C GLY A 144 -11.60 0.91 -12.99
N SER A 145 -11.04 1.09 -14.20
CA SER A 145 -10.78 0.00 -15.16
C SER A 145 -9.35 -0.53 -15.16
N ILE A 146 -8.49 -0.02 -14.27
CA ILE A 146 -7.09 -0.47 -14.17
C ILE A 146 -6.99 -1.96 -13.84
N GLN A 147 -5.90 -2.56 -14.26
CA GLN A 147 -5.56 -3.94 -13.96
C GLN A 147 -4.12 -4.01 -13.45
N PRO A 148 -3.79 -5.00 -12.62
CA PRO A 148 -2.40 -5.29 -12.26
C PRO A 148 -1.56 -5.64 -13.50
N ILE A 149 -0.25 -5.61 -13.32
CA ILE A 149 0.72 -6.08 -14.33
C ILE A 149 0.43 -7.55 -14.70
N GLY A 150 0.57 -7.87 -16.00
CA GLY A 150 0.41 -9.22 -16.51
C GLY A 150 -1.03 -9.60 -16.83
N SER A 151 -1.46 -10.80 -16.45
CA SER A 151 -2.79 -11.34 -16.67
C SER A 151 -3.31 -12.08 -15.44
N GLN A 152 -4.63 -12.26 -15.36
CA GLN A 152 -5.20 -13.09 -14.31
C GLN A 152 -4.80 -14.56 -14.51
N ILE A 153 -4.09 -15.15 -13.55
CA ILE A 153 -3.57 -16.52 -13.57
C ILE A 153 -4.40 -17.47 -12.70
N GLY A 154 -5.37 -16.96 -11.95
CA GLY A 154 -6.25 -17.78 -11.12
C GLY A 154 -7.05 -16.98 -10.11
N THR A 155 -7.55 -17.71 -9.11
CA THR A 155 -8.18 -17.16 -7.90
C THR A 155 -7.54 -17.82 -6.70
N ALA A 156 -7.54 -17.11 -5.56
CA ALA A 156 -6.98 -17.60 -4.30
C ALA A 156 -7.92 -17.27 -3.15
N THR A 157 -7.91 -18.11 -2.12
CA THR A 157 -8.49 -17.76 -0.82
C THR A 157 -7.35 -17.77 0.19
N VAL A 158 -7.08 -16.61 0.81
CA VAL A 158 -6.05 -16.46 1.83
C VAL A 158 -6.71 -15.91 3.09
N ASP A 159 -6.55 -16.63 4.21
CA ASP A 159 -7.18 -16.29 5.50
C ASP A 159 -8.69 -16.02 5.40
N GLY A 160 -9.40 -16.81 4.56
CA GLY A 160 -10.84 -16.68 4.35
C GLY A 160 -11.28 -15.56 3.41
N ILE A 161 -10.36 -14.78 2.86
CA ILE A 161 -10.63 -13.70 1.91
C ILE A 161 -10.37 -14.19 0.49
N ALA A 162 -11.33 -13.97 -0.41
CA ALA A 162 -11.21 -14.33 -1.82
C ALA A 162 -10.50 -13.22 -2.62
N PHE A 163 -9.57 -13.64 -3.47
CA PHE A 163 -8.78 -12.77 -4.36
C PHE A 163 -8.79 -13.30 -5.79
N ASN A 164 -8.77 -12.40 -6.76
CA ASN A 164 -8.33 -12.69 -8.12
C ASN A 164 -6.80 -12.56 -8.16
N LEU A 165 -6.10 -13.60 -8.59
CA LEU A 165 -4.64 -13.61 -8.64
C LEU A 165 -4.16 -13.28 -10.04
N TRP A 166 -3.30 -12.27 -10.13
CA TRP A 166 -2.62 -11.83 -11.34
C TRP A 166 -1.13 -12.14 -11.27
N GLY A 167 -0.52 -12.36 -12.43
CA GLY A 167 0.92 -12.60 -12.53
C GLY A 167 1.48 -12.09 -13.83
N GLY A 168 2.66 -11.47 -13.77
CA GLY A 168 3.39 -10.94 -14.91
C GLY A 168 4.62 -10.17 -14.49
N GLY A 169 5.26 -9.51 -15.44
CA GLY A 169 6.46 -8.73 -15.18
C GLY A 169 7.51 -8.88 -16.29
N SER A 170 8.75 -8.66 -15.93
CA SER A 170 9.92 -8.76 -16.82
C SER A 170 10.83 -9.93 -16.41
N SER A 171 11.93 -10.12 -17.13
CA SER A 171 12.96 -11.10 -16.74
C SER A 171 13.72 -10.72 -15.47
N SER A 172 13.65 -9.46 -15.05
CA SER A 172 14.32 -8.96 -13.83
C SER A 172 13.43 -8.88 -12.61
N GLN A 173 12.10 -8.83 -12.77
CA GLN A 173 11.15 -8.77 -11.66
C GLN A 173 9.82 -9.40 -12.09
N TYR A 174 9.32 -10.34 -11.31
CA TYR A 174 8.00 -10.92 -11.50
C TYR A 174 7.05 -10.46 -10.40
N THR A 175 5.88 -9.94 -10.80
CA THR A 175 4.87 -9.41 -9.88
C THR A 175 3.71 -10.38 -9.74
N TYR A 176 3.34 -10.69 -8.50
CA TYR A 176 2.10 -11.34 -8.14
C TYR A 176 1.17 -10.33 -7.46
N SER A 177 -0.06 -10.17 -7.99
CA SER A 177 -1.03 -9.25 -7.41
C SER A 177 -2.31 -10.00 -7.01
N PHE A 178 -2.60 -10.01 -5.71
CA PHE A 178 -3.85 -10.50 -5.15
C PHE A 178 -4.85 -9.35 -5.08
N VAL A 179 -5.88 -9.36 -5.92
CA VAL A 179 -6.90 -8.30 -5.97
C VAL A 179 -8.14 -8.76 -5.23
N ALA A 180 -8.58 -8.06 -4.20
CA ALA A 180 -9.79 -8.39 -3.43
C ALA A 180 -11.00 -8.60 -4.37
N ALA A 181 -11.61 -9.79 -4.33
CA ALA A 181 -12.65 -10.19 -5.28
C ALA A 181 -14.02 -9.55 -4.99
N ASN A 182 -14.28 -9.19 -3.74
CA ASN A 182 -15.61 -8.75 -3.28
C ASN A 182 -15.66 -7.25 -2.93
N GLY A 183 -14.82 -6.43 -3.58
CA GLY A 183 -14.74 -4.99 -3.38
C GLY A 183 -13.74 -4.57 -2.31
N PRO A 184 -13.68 -3.25 -2.00
CA PRO A 184 -12.63 -2.72 -1.16
C PRO A 184 -12.69 -3.22 0.29
N ILE A 185 -11.53 -3.54 0.85
CA ILE A 185 -11.32 -3.91 2.25
C ILE A 185 -10.70 -2.70 2.96
N THR A 186 -11.52 -1.79 3.44
CA THR A 186 -11.08 -0.52 4.03
C THR A 186 -10.56 -0.63 5.46
N SER A 187 -10.70 -1.80 6.08
CA SER A 187 -10.12 -2.16 7.37
C SER A 187 -9.59 -3.58 7.30
N PHE A 188 -8.28 -3.71 7.24
CA PHE A 188 -7.56 -4.99 7.21
C PHE A 188 -6.71 -5.13 8.46
N SER A 189 -6.79 -6.29 9.11
CA SER A 189 -5.88 -6.66 10.20
C SER A 189 -5.59 -8.15 10.06
N GLY A 190 -4.34 -8.50 9.80
CA GLY A 190 -4.00 -9.88 9.49
C GLY A 190 -2.51 -10.12 9.29
N ASN A 191 -2.20 -11.31 8.80
CA ASN A 191 -0.85 -11.78 8.51
C ASN A 191 -0.65 -11.86 6.99
N LEU A 192 0.38 -11.20 6.45
CA LEU A 192 0.70 -11.28 5.02
C LEU A 192 1.56 -12.50 4.65
N LYS A 193 2.12 -13.23 5.62
CA LYS A 193 2.92 -14.43 5.34
C LYS A 193 2.15 -15.53 4.57
N PRO A 194 0.85 -15.79 4.81
CA PRO A 194 0.06 -16.76 4.05
C PRO A 194 0.03 -16.52 2.54
N PHE A 195 0.14 -15.28 2.06
CA PHE A 195 0.22 -14.98 0.62
C PHE A 195 1.48 -15.60 0.00
N PHE A 196 2.64 -15.45 0.62
CA PHE A 196 3.87 -16.11 0.18
C PHE A 196 3.79 -17.63 0.26
N THR A 197 3.16 -18.16 1.31
CA THR A 197 2.97 -19.61 1.47
C THR A 197 2.08 -20.16 0.36
N TYR A 198 1.00 -19.42 0.01
CA TYR A 198 0.13 -19.78 -1.12
C TYR A 198 0.91 -19.80 -2.44
N LEU A 199 1.73 -18.76 -2.71
CA LEU A 199 2.54 -18.68 -3.92
C LEU A 199 3.59 -19.80 -4.00
N ALA A 200 4.22 -20.16 -2.89
CA ALA A 200 5.17 -21.26 -2.84
C ALA A 200 4.50 -22.61 -3.15
N ALA A 201 3.30 -22.82 -2.64
CA ALA A 201 2.56 -24.06 -2.83
C ALA A 201 1.94 -24.19 -4.24
N ASN A 202 1.54 -23.10 -4.88
CA ASN A 202 0.72 -23.13 -6.09
C ASN A 202 1.40 -22.52 -7.33
N HIS A 203 2.43 -21.69 -7.16
CA HIS A 203 3.05 -20.91 -8.24
C HIS A 203 4.57 -20.95 -8.21
N ALA A 204 5.16 -21.96 -7.54
CA ALA A 204 6.61 -22.19 -7.45
C ALA A 204 7.44 -20.97 -6.97
N PHE A 205 6.84 -20.07 -6.16
CA PHE A 205 7.61 -18.98 -5.55
C PHE A 205 8.73 -19.54 -4.68
N PRO A 206 10.00 -19.13 -4.88
CA PRO A 206 11.16 -19.77 -4.24
C PRO A 206 11.36 -19.27 -2.81
N ILE A 207 10.41 -19.56 -1.93
CA ILE A 207 10.30 -19.05 -0.55
C ILE A 207 11.54 -19.29 0.33
N THR A 208 12.36 -20.30 -0.02
CA THR A 208 13.56 -20.68 0.74
C THR A 208 14.82 -19.91 0.34
N THR A 209 14.79 -19.20 -0.77
CA THR A 209 15.94 -18.45 -1.32
C THR A 209 15.69 -16.96 -1.46
N GLN A 210 14.47 -16.49 -1.20
CA GLN A 210 14.09 -15.10 -1.27
C GLN A 210 14.06 -14.45 0.11
N TYR A 211 14.80 -13.36 0.27
CA TYR A 211 14.70 -12.50 1.45
C TYR A 211 13.56 -11.51 1.26
N LEU A 212 12.71 -11.31 2.28
CA LEU A 212 11.84 -10.16 2.32
C LEU A 212 12.71 -8.92 2.55
N ILE A 213 12.65 -7.97 1.64
CA ILE A 213 13.52 -6.79 1.65
C ILE A 213 12.74 -5.48 1.82
N ASP A 214 11.43 -5.47 1.56
CA ASP A 214 10.56 -4.32 1.78
C ASP A 214 9.13 -4.71 2.16
N LEU A 215 8.43 -3.80 2.85
CA LEU A 215 7.03 -3.89 3.22
C LEU A 215 6.42 -2.49 3.26
N GLN A 216 5.51 -2.23 2.34
CA GLN A 216 4.86 -0.94 2.14
C GLN A 216 3.34 -1.09 2.09
N PHE A 217 2.62 0.03 2.38
CA PHE A 217 1.18 0.16 2.18
C PHE A 217 0.85 1.55 1.63
N GLY A 218 0.11 1.61 0.54
CA GLY A 218 -0.16 2.88 -0.13
C GLY A 218 -1.20 2.83 -1.23
N THR A 219 -1.06 3.73 -2.21
CA THR A 219 -1.93 3.83 -3.38
C THR A 219 -1.15 4.15 -4.64
N GLU A 220 -1.52 3.50 -5.73
CA GLU A 220 -1.06 3.81 -7.08
C GLU A 220 -2.16 4.52 -7.86
N PRO A 221 -2.13 5.86 -7.96
CA PRO A 221 -3.01 6.59 -8.86
C PRO A 221 -2.56 6.46 -10.31
N PHE A 222 -3.52 6.23 -11.21
CA PHE A 222 -3.34 6.27 -12.66
C PHE A 222 -3.93 7.55 -13.23
N THR A 223 -5.23 7.82 -13.02
CA THR A 223 -5.90 9.05 -13.48
C THR A 223 -7.11 9.40 -12.64
N GLY A 224 -7.50 10.67 -12.69
CA GLY A 224 -8.70 11.21 -12.04
C GLY A 224 -8.33 12.17 -10.90
N GLY A 225 -9.27 12.36 -10.00
CA GLY A 225 -9.17 13.32 -8.89
C GLY A 225 -9.87 14.65 -9.18
N PRO A 226 -9.90 15.59 -8.20
CA PRO A 226 -9.21 15.46 -6.93
C PRO A 226 -9.77 14.33 -6.04
N THR A 227 -8.87 13.62 -5.40
CA THR A 227 -9.23 12.62 -4.39
C THR A 227 -8.17 12.57 -3.30
N THR A 228 -8.59 12.14 -2.11
CA THR A 228 -7.70 11.94 -0.96
C THR A 228 -7.82 10.51 -0.47
N LEU A 229 -6.71 9.79 -0.47
CA LEU A 229 -6.55 8.59 0.35
C LEU A 229 -6.18 9.04 1.75
N THR A 230 -6.96 8.65 2.75
CA THR A 230 -6.65 8.81 4.17
C THR A 230 -6.36 7.46 4.78
N VAL A 231 -5.15 7.26 5.26
CA VAL A 231 -4.73 6.11 6.07
C VAL A 231 -4.77 6.55 7.52
N SER A 232 -5.90 6.28 8.17
CA SER A 232 -6.12 6.70 9.57
C SER A 232 -5.31 5.88 10.57
N GLN A 233 -4.82 4.71 10.16
CA GLN A 233 -3.94 3.85 10.93
C GLN A 233 -3.23 2.86 10.00
N TRP A 234 -1.91 2.76 10.14
CA TRP A 234 -1.13 1.66 9.61
C TRP A 234 -0.02 1.26 10.58
N SER A 235 0.11 -0.05 10.76
CA SER A 235 1.20 -0.63 11.56
C SER A 235 1.60 -1.99 10.99
N ALA A 236 2.87 -2.38 11.22
CA ALA A 236 3.41 -3.65 10.78
C ALA A 236 4.43 -4.21 11.78
N SER A 237 4.64 -5.53 11.70
CA SER A 237 5.75 -6.23 12.37
C SER A 237 6.13 -7.49 11.60
N VAL A 238 7.42 -7.85 11.62
CA VAL A 238 7.98 -9.04 10.97
C VAL A 238 8.71 -9.87 12.03
N ALA A 239 8.24 -11.11 12.26
CA ALA A 239 8.76 -11.99 13.32
C ALA A 239 9.20 -13.37 12.78
#